data_c8b8d92c6f029035e9cdf7acb6857dbb
#
_entry.id   c8b8d92c6f029035e9cdf7acb6857dbb
#
_cell.length_a   1.000
_cell.length_b   1.000
_cell.length_c   1.000
_cell.angle_alpha   90.00
_cell.angle_beta   90.00
_cell.angle_gamma   90.00
#
_symmetry.space_group_name_H-M   'P 1'
#
loop_
_entity.id
_entity.type
_entity.pdbx_description
1 polymer ?
#
loop_
_entity_poly.entity_id
_entity_poly.type
_entity_poly.pdbx_seq_one_letter_code
_entity_poly.pdbx_strand_id
1 'polypeptide(L)'
;MRSADPVPLAPRRVAAARLGLGVAIIGVLAFTFISGRDRNPFDFFGYFTNLTSLATAGILLLVGVFGLRGRRAPKALLFARAVATACMLVVAVVYNVLVPGTGSAPPWVSATLHLVVPVLVLLDWVLIGDRRPLRWSRLWLVLPYPAVWITVVLVRGATDGWVPYGFLLPERGPLSLSLHVVGLLGMLLLAGALVWWASRLPGRGIRRASGVLSL
;
A
#
# COMPACT_ATOMS: atom_id res chain seq x y z
N MET A 1 14.73 30.55 12.27
CA MET A 1 14.40 29.18 11.74
C MET A 1 14.08 28.27 12.90
N ARG A 2 12.81 27.91 13.16
CA ARG A 2 12.48 26.89 14.17
C ARG A 2 13.02 25.56 13.67
N SER A 3 13.96 24.96 14.41
CA SER A 3 14.41 23.59 14.15
C SER A 3 13.17 22.69 14.21
N ALA A 4 12.87 22.05 13.08
CA ALA A 4 11.73 21.13 13.04
C ALA A 4 11.96 20.01 14.06
N ASP A 5 11.08 19.89 15.06
CA ASP A 5 11.14 18.85 16.05
C ASP A 5 11.36 17.47 15.43
N PRO A 6 12.24 16.67 16.01
CA PRO A 6 12.53 15.36 15.46
C PRO A 6 11.28 14.48 15.47
N VAL A 7 10.97 13.82 14.33
CA VAL A 7 9.87 12.85 14.24
C VAL A 7 10.06 11.79 15.33
N PRO A 8 9.06 11.51 16.16
CA PRO A 8 9.17 10.51 17.20
C PRO A 8 9.37 9.11 16.62
N LEU A 9 10.01 8.24 17.37
CA LEU A 9 10.15 6.84 17.01
C LEU A 9 8.88 6.07 17.38
N ALA A 10 8.49 5.13 16.54
CA ALA A 10 7.44 4.19 16.88
C ALA A 10 7.86 3.33 18.10
N PRO A 11 6.93 3.01 19.01
CA PRO A 11 7.19 2.06 20.09
C PRO A 11 7.66 0.70 19.54
N ARG A 12 8.52 -0.03 20.29
CA ARG A 12 9.02 -1.34 19.87
C ARG A 12 7.89 -2.33 19.55
N ARG A 13 6.77 -2.31 20.28
CA ARG A 13 5.58 -3.11 20.02
C ARG A 13 4.96 -2.85 18.63
N VAL A 14 4.94 -1.59 18.20
CA VAL A 14 4.46 -1.21 16.86
C VAL A 14 5.45 -1.70 15.80
N ALA A 15 6.75 -1.57 16.04
CA ALA A 15 7.77 -2.07 15.13
C ALA A 15 7.67 -3.61 14.97
N ALA A 16 7.45 -4.33 16.07
CA ALA A 16 7.23 -5.79 16.05
C ALA A 16 5.92 -6.16 15.32
N ALA A 17 4.83 -5.41 15.54
CA ALA A 17 3.56 -5.63 14.84
C ALA A 17 3.70 -5.43 13.32
N ARG A 18 4.46 -4.42 12.87
CA ARG A 18 4.77 -4.21 11.45
C ARG A 18 5.56 -5.37 10.85
N LEU A 19 6.54 -5.90 11.59
CA LEU A 19 7.28 -7.09 11.15
C LEU A 19 6.35 -8.30 11.04
N GLY A 20 5.53 -8.55 12.06
CA GLY A 20 4.56 -9.65 12.06
C GLY A 20 3.58 -9.53 10.88
N LEU A 21 3.04 -8.33 10.61
CA LEU A 21 2.15 -8.10 9.49
C LEU A 21 2.85 -8.29 8.15
N GLY A 22 4.08 -7.79 8.00
CA GLY A 22 4.87 -7.99 6.77
C GLY A 22 5.14 -9.47 6.49
N VAL A 23 5.53 -10.25 7.52
CA VAL A 23 5.73 -11.71 7.42
C VAL A 23 4.41 -12.40 7.08
N ALA A 24 3.30 -12.03 7.72
CA ALA A 24 1.99 -12.62 7.46
C ALA A 24 1.54 -12.38 6.00
N ILE A 25 1.72 -11.17 5.47
CA ILE A 25 1.41 -10.86 4.06
C ILE A 25 2.23 -11.76 3.12
N ILE A 26 3.54 -11.90 3.37
CA ILE A 26 4.40 -12.78 2.56
C ILE A 26 3.92 -14.23 2.65
N GLY A 27 3.55 -14.70 3.85
CA GLY A 27 3.01 -16.03 4.06
C GLY A 27 1.72 -16.29 3.27
N VAL A 28 0.80 -15.33 3.27
CA VAL A 28 -0.45 -15.41 2.48
C VAL A 28 -0.15 -15.44 0.97
N LEU A 29 0.75 -14.58 0.49
CA LEU A 29 1.14 -14.57 -0.92
C LEU A 29 1.84 -15.88 -1.33
N ALA A 30 2.76 -16.37 -0.50
CA ALA A 30 3.44 -17.65 -0.74
C ALA A 30 2.46 -18.82 -0.76
N PHE A 31 1.55 -18.88 0.22
CA PHE A 31 0.48 -19.90 0.25
C PHE A 31 -0.35 -19.84 -1.03
N THR A 32 -0.80 -18.66 -1.43
CA THR A 32 -1.64 -18.48 -2.61
C THR A 32 -0.91 -18.87 -3.89
N PHE A 33 0.36 -18.51 -4.02
CA PHE A 33 1.19 -18.88 -5.16
C PHE A 33 1.44 -20.38 -5.25
N ILE A 34 1.77 -21.04 -4.12
CA ILE A 34 2.07 -22.48 -4.07
C ILE A 34 0.80 -23.30 -4.27
N SER A 35 -0.34 -22.89 -3.69
CA SER A 35 -1.62 -23.59 -3.79
C SER A 35 -2.37 -23.31 -5.08
N GLY A 36 -2.00 -22.25 -5.82
CA GLY A 36 -2.61 -21.87 -7.09
C GLY A 36 -2.34 -22.89 -8.19
N ARG A 37 -3.26 -22.97 -9.17
CA ARG A 37 -3.10 -23.81 -10.36
C ARG A 37 -2.07 -23.23 -11.33
N ASP A 38 -2.06 -21.93 -11.47
CA ASP A 38 -1.09 -21.19 -12.29
C ASP A 38 0.04 -20.71 -11.40
N ARG A 39 1.26 -21.19 -11.67
CA ARG A 39 2.48 -20.84 -10.93
C ARG A 39 3.39 -19.90 -11.73
N ASN A 40 2.85 -19.21 -12.73
CA ASN A 40 3.58 -18.18 -13.43
C ASN A 40 3.75 -16.94 -12.52
N PRO A 41 4.96 -16.61 -12.06
CA PRO A 41 5.17 -15.47 -11.19
C PRO A 41 4.84 -14.14 -11.87
N PHE A 42 4.96 -14.02 -13.19
CA PHE A 42 4.62 -12.81 -13.93
C PHE A 42 3.11 -12.57 -13.92
N ASP A 43 2.28 -13.61 -14.04
CA ASP A 43 0.83 -13.49 -13.95
C ASP A 43 0.41 -13.25 -12.50
N PHE A 44 0.99 -13.99 -11.56
CA PHE A 44 0.68 -13.83 -10.13
C PHE A 44 0.98 -12.42 -9.62
N PHE A 45 2.15 -11.86 -9.91
CA PHE A 45 2.50 -10.49 -9.54
C PHE A 45 2.02 -9.44 -10.56
N GLY A 46 1.45 -9.85 -11.67
CA GLY A 46 0.72 -9.01 -12.59
C GLY A 46 -0.59 -8.46 -11.99
N TYR A 47 -1.20 -9.16 -11.03
CA TYR A 47 -2.31 -8.61 -10.25
C TYR A 47 -1.83 -7.47 -9.34
N PHE A 48 -2.49 -6.31 -9.46
CA PHE A 48 -2.14 -5.13 -8.65
C PHE A 48 -2.15 -5.40 -7.15
N THR A 49 -3.11 -6.20 -6.68
CA THR A 49 -3.22 -6.61 -5.28
C THR A 49 -1.96 -7.36 -4.81
N ASN A 50 -1.52 -8.37 -5.56
CA ASN A 50 -0.38 -9.20 -5.15
C ASN A 50 0.92 -8.40 -5.15
N LEU A 51 1.16 -7.61 -6.20
CA LEU A 51 2.34 -6.76 -6.31
C LEU A 51 2.36 -5.68 -5.22
N THR A 52 1.23 -5.01 -5.00
CA THR A 52 1.11 -3.97 -3.96
C THR A 52 1.23 -4.56 -2.56
N SER A 53 0.66 -5.74 -2.31
CA SER A 53 0.80 -6.45 -1.03
C SER A 53 2.26 -6.83 -0.76
N LEU A 54 2.98 -7.34 -1.76
CA LEU A 54 4.41 -7.65 -1.63
C LEU A 54 5.24 -6.39 -1.33
N ALA A 55 5.03 -5.30 -2.07
CA ALA A 55 5.69 -4.03 -1.83
C ALA A 55 5.39 -3.50 -0.42
N THR A 56 4.13 -3.56 0.01
CA THR A 56 3.69 -3.16 1.35
C THR A 56 4.37 -4.00 2.43
N ALA A 57 4.44 -5.32 2.26
CA ALA A 57 5.15 -6.21 3.18
C ALA A 57 6.62 -5.81 3.32
N GLY A 58 7.33 -5.61 2.21
CA GLY A 58 8.73 -5.17 2.22
C GLY A 58 8.92 -3.84 2.96
N ILE A 59 8.04 -2.87 2.72
CA ILE A 59 8.06 -1.57 3.40
C ILE A 59 7.83 -1.73 4.91
N LEU A 60 6.84 -2.54 5.33
CA LEU A 60 6.54 -2.79 6.74
C LEU A 60 7.70 -3.50 7.45
N LEU A 61 8.32 -4.49 6.80
CA LEU A 61 9.51 -5.17 7.33
C LEU A 61 10.66 -4.19 7.54
N LEU A 62 10.98 -3.37 6.55
CA LEU A 62 12.06 -2.40 6.65
C LEU A 62 11.78 -1.37 7.75
N VAL A 63 10.57 -0.76 7.77
CA VAL A 63 10.20 0.20 8.82
C VAL A 63 10.21 -0.44 10.20
N GLY A 64 9.75 -1.70 10.31
CA GLY A 64 9.79 -2.49 11.54
C GLY A 64 11.22 -2.73 12.03
N VAL A 65 12.14 -3.13 11.14
CA VAL A 65 13.56 -3.33 11.48
C VAL A 65 14.21 -2.02 11.97
N PHE A 66 13.98 -0.90 11.28
CA PHE A 66 14.48 0.40 11.75
C PHE A 66 13.95 0.74 13.14
N GLY A 67 12.64 0.52 13.38
CA GLY A 67 11.99 0.78 14.67
C GLY A 67 12.54 -0.10 15.80
N LEU A 68 12.75 -1.41 15.59
CA LEU A 68 13.33 -2.31 16.59
C LEU A 68 14.78 -1.94 16.94
N ARG A 69 15.54 -1.46 15.95
CA ARG A 69 16.90 -0.95 16.15
C ARG A 69 16.96 0.43 16.79
N GLY A 70 15.82 1.03 17.16
CA GLY A 70 15.77 2.39 17.70
C GLY A 70 16.21 3.47 16.69
N ARG A 71 16.20 3.16 15.40
CA ARG A 71 16.63 4.04 14.32
C ARG A 71 15.42 4.62 13.56
N ARG A 72 15.57 5.82 13.06
CA ARG A 72 14.55 6.44 12.20
C ARG A 72 14.64 5.85 10.80
N ALA A 73 13.49 5.47 10.25
CA ALA A 73 13.42 5.06 8.86
C ALA A 73 13.78 6.24 7.92
N PRO A 74 14.47 5.99 6.80
CA PRO A 74 14.76 7.00 5.79
C PRO A 74 13.48 7.70 5.30
N LYS A 75 13.58 8.98 4.93
CA LYS A 75 12.44 9.77 4.43
C LYS A 75 11.77 9.11 3.22
N ALA A 76 12.57 8.53 2.32
CA ALA A 76 12.07 7.81 1.15
C ALA A 76 11.21 6.60 1.55
N LEU A 77 11.62 5.84 2.57
CA LEU A 77 10.85 4.67 3.06
C LEU A 77 9.55 5.09 3.72
N LEU A 78 9.54 6.18 4.50
CA LEU A 78 8.32 6.73 5.08
C LEU A 78 7.37 7.26 4.00
N PHE A 79 7.92 7.83 2.93
CA PHE A 79 7.15 8.25 1.77
C PHE A 79 6.57 7.05 1.01
N ALA A 80 7.38 6.01 0.76
CA ALA A 80 6.93 4.76 0.15
C ALA A 80 5.78 4.11 0.96
N ARG A 81 5.82 4.19 2.31
CA ARG A 81 4.72 3.73 3.17
C ARG A 81 3.41 4.50 2.90
N ALA A 82 3.49 5.82 2.68
CA ALA A 82 2.31 6.62 2.33
C ALA A 82 1.73 6.20 0.98
N VAL A 83 2.56 6.03 -0.04
CA VAL A 83 2.14 5.57 -1.37
C VAL A 83 1.53 4.17 -1.29
N ALA A 84 2.18 3.22 -0.59
CA ALA A 84 1.65 1.89 -0.37
C ALA A 84 0.29 1.90 0.33
N THR A 85 0.10 2.76 1.36
CA THR A 85 -1.19 2.93 2.02
C THR A 85 -2.27 3.41 1.05
N ALA A 86 -1.97 4.39 0.19
CA ALA A 86 -2.91 4.87 -0.82
C ALA A 86 -3.28 3.77 -1.83
N CYS A 87 -2.29 3.00 -2.30
CA CYS A 87 -2.52 1.87 -3.20
C CYS A 87 -3.36 0.77 -2.54
N MET A 88 -3.12 0.46 -1.25
CA MET A 88 -3.92 -0.53 -0.52
C MET A 88 -5.38 -0.08 -0.31
N LEU A 89 -5.65 1.22 -0.17
CA LEU A 89 -7.02 1.74 -0.18
C LEU A 89 -7.70 1.51 -1.52
N VAL A 90 -6.99 1.73 -2.63
CA VAL A 90 -7.52 1.44 -3.97
C VAL A 90 -7.78 -0.06 -4.14
N VAL A 91 -6.86 -0.93 -3.68
CA VAL A 91 -7.08 -2.40 -3.67
C VAL A 91 -8.37 -2.76 -2.94
N ALA A 92 -8.60 -2.18 -1.74
CA ALA A 92 -9.81 -2.44 -0.97
C ALA A 92 -11.08 -2.00 -1.70
N VAL A 93 -11.10 -0.78 -2.24
CA VAL A 93 -12.28 -0.25 -2.93
C VAL A 93 -12.56 -0.99 -4.23
N VAL A 94 -11.55 -1.18 -5.07
CA VAL A 94 -11.72 -1.84 -6.37
C VAL A 94 -12.23 -3.27 -6.20
N TYR A 95 -11.63 -4.06 -5.31
CA TYR A 95 -12.07 -5.44 -5.12
C TYR A 95 -13.49 -5.53 -4.57
N ASN A 96 -13.80 -4.78 -3.52
CA ASN A 96 -15.09 -4.92 -2.84
C ASN A 96 -16.25 -4.23 -3.59
N VAL A 97 -15.97 -3.26 -4.48
CA VAL A 97 -17.01 -2.49 -5.18
C VAL A 97 -17.12 -2.87 -6.67
N LEU A 98 -15.97 -3.02 -7.37
CA LEU A 98 -15.99 -3.22 -8.82
C LEU A 98 -15.91 -4.70 -9.25
N VAL A 99 -15.21 -5.53 -8.49
CA VAL A 99 -14.94 -6.93 -8.86
C VAL A 99 -15.11 -7.91 -7.69
N PRO A 100 -16.20 -7.83 -6.91
CA PRO A 100 -16.38 -8.71 -5.76
C PRO A 100 -16.47 -10.17 -6.21
N GLY A 101 -15.71 -11.06 -5.53
CA GLY A 101 -15.79 -12.51 -5.75
C GLY A 101 -15.18 -13.01 -7.07
N THR A 102 -14.50 -12.18 -7.84
CA THR A 102 -13.94 -12.58 -9.15
C THR A 102 -12.61 -13.34 -9.04
N GLY A 103 -11.99 -13.39 -7.86
CA GLY A 103 -10.74 -14.11 -7.65
C GLY A 103 -10.92 -15.62 -7.48
N SER A 104 -9.95 -16.42 -7.96
CA SER A 104 -9.89 -17.86 -7.74
C SER A 104 -9.30 -18.27 -6.38
N ALA A 105 -8.80 -17.31 -5.60
CA ALA A 105 -8.21 -17.55 -4.29
C ALA A 105 -9.28 -17.93 -3.25
N PRO A 106 -8.92 -18.73 -2.22
CA PRO A 106 -9.83 -19.03 -1.12
C PRO A 106 -10.43 -17.77 -0.48
N PRO A 107 -11.69 -17.81 0.00
CA PRO A 107 -12.36 -16.61 0.54
C PRO A 107 -11.59 -15.90 1.65
N TRP A 108 -10.91 -16.65 2.52
CA TRP A 108 -10.09 -16.07 3.59
C TRP A 108 -8.87 -15.31 3.06
N VAL A 109 -8.23 -15.75 1.95
CA VAL A 109 -7.14 -15.04 1.28
C VAL A 109 -7.66 -13.73 0.71
N SER A 110 -8.79 -13.78 0.00
CA SER A 110 -9.44 -12.60 -0.57
C SER A 110 -9.80 -11.59 0.52
N ALA A 111 -10.43 -12.02 1.61
CA ALA A 111 -10.75 -11.15 2.75
C ALA A 111 -9.48 -10.55 3.37
N THR A 112 -8.41 -11.34 3.51
CA THR A 112 -7.15 -10.87 4.08
C THR A 112 -6.50 -9.79 3.21
N LEU A 113 -6.32 -10.04 1.91
CA LEU A 113 -5.58 -9.11 1.04
C LEU A 113 -6.40 -7.88 0.61
N HIS A 114 -7.74 -7.99 0.54
CA HIS A 114 -8.58 -6.89 0.05
C HIS A 114 -9.34 -6.13 1.16
N LEU A 115 -9.31 -6.62 2.41
CA LEU A 115 -9.96 -5.92 3.52
C LEU A 115 -9.03 -5.81 4.75
N VAL A 116 -8.56 -6.94 5.31
CA VAL A 116 -7.83 -6.92 6.58
C VAL A 116 -6.52 -6.15 6.45
N VAL A 117 -5.69 -6.48 5.46
CA VAL A 117 -4.39 -5.81 5.24
C VAL A 117 -4.56 -4.33 4.93
N PRO A 118 -5.42 -3.89 3.99
CA PRO A 118 -5.68 -2.47 3.76
C PRO A 118 -6.11 -1.71 5.03
N VAL A 119 -7.00 -2.28 5.82
CA VAL A 119 -7.47 -1.67 7.08
C VAL A 119 -6.33 -1.54 8.08
N LEU A 120 -5.53 -2.60 8.29
CA LEU A 120 -4.41 -2.56 9.23
C LEU A 120 -3.34 -1.55 8.81
N VAL A 121 -3.03 -1.45 7.52
CA VAL A 121 -2.07 -0.48 6.97
C VAL A 121 -2.58 0.95 7.12
N LEU A 122 -3.88 1.17 6.90
CA LEU A 122 -4.52 2.46 7.13
C LEU A 122 -4.51 2.84 8.63
N LEU A 123 -4.83 1.91 9.51
CA LEU A 123 -4.79 2.13 10.96
C LEU A 123 -3.37 2.44 11.44
N ASP A 124 -2.36 1.70 10.94
CA ASP A 124 -0.95 2.01 11.21
C ASP A 124 -0.60 3.43 10.74
N TRP A 125 -1.07 3.83 9.56
CA TRP A 125 -0.83 5.17 9.04
C TRP A 125 -1.52 6.26 9.87
N VAL A 126 -2.78 6.08 10.21
CA VAL A 126 -3.57 7.10 10.92
C VAL A 126 -3.20 7.21 12.39
N LEU A 127 -3.03 6.06 13.08
CA LEU A 127 -2.88 6.02 14.53
C LEU A 127 -1.45 6.24 15.00
N ILE A 128 -0.44 5.83 14.21
CA ILE A 128 0.96 5.93 14.64
C ILE A 128 1.60 7.22 14.13
N GLY A 129 2.08 8.04 15.11
CA GLY A 129 2.61 9.38 14.84
C GLY A 129 4.09 9.44 14.40
N ASP A 130 4.67 8.35 13.88
CA ASP A 130 6.07 8.28 13.43
C ASP A 130 6.28 8.81 12.00
N ARG A 131 5.46 9.77 11.59
CA ARG A 131 5.48 10.40 10.26
C ARG A 131 5.48 11.92 10.35
N ARG A 132 5.93 12.57 9.29
CA ARG A 132 5.78 14.03 9.10
C ARG A 132 4.61 14.33 8.19
N PRO A 133 3.99 15.53 8.32
CA PRO A 133 3.04 16.02 7.33
C PRO A 133 3.64 16.02 5.93
N LEU A 134 2.93 15.40 4.99
CA LEU A 134 3.38 15.32 3.59
C LEU A 134 3.05 16.61 2.84
N ARG A 135 3.97 17.08 2.01
CA ARG A 135 3.74 18.28 1.18
C ARG A 135 2.77 17.97 0.06
N TRP A 136 1.72 18.75 -0.10
CA TRP A 136 0.72 18.58 -1.15
C TRP A 136 1.31 18.61 -2.56
N SER A 137 2.35 19.40 -2.79
CA SER A 137 3.08 19.43 -4.06
C SER A 137 3.71 18.10 -4.47
N ARG A 138 3.75 17.10 -3.59
CA ARG A 138 4.25 15.75 -3.86
C ARG A 138 3.14 14.69 -3.99
N LEU A 139 1.87 15.10 -3.99
CA LEU A 139 0.75 14.17 -4.10
C LEU A 139 0.81 13.37 -5.40
N TRP A 140 1.20 13.98 -6.51
CA TRP A 140 1.33 13.31 -7.80
C TRP A 140 2.25 12.08 -7.79
N LEU A 141 3.17 11.98 -6.80
CA LEU A 141 4.08 10.84 -6.66
C LEU A 141 3.37 9.53 -6.26
N VAL A 142 2.06 9.54 -6.01
CA VAL A 142 1.27 8.31 -5.89
C VAL A 142 1.04 7.64 -7.27
N LEU A 143 1.15 8.39 -8.36
CA LEU A 143 0.83 7.93 -9.72
C LEU A 143 1.90 7.05 -10.38
N PRO A 144 3.22 7.30 -10.26
CA PRO A 144 4.23 6.60 -11.05
C PRO A 144 4.17 5.08 -10.98
N TYR A 145 4.04 4.52 -9.76
CA TYR A 145 3.97 3.06 -9.59
C TYR A 145 2.73 2.44 -10.27
N PRO A 146 1.49 2.90 -10.00
CA PRO A 146 0.32 2.38 -10.70
C PRO A 146 0.29 2.70 -12.20
N ALA A 147 0.86 3.83 -12.62
CA ALA A 147 0.99 4.15 -14.05
C ALA A 147 1.90 3.17 -14.78
N VAL A 148 3.04 2.81 -14.21
CA VAL A 148 3.92 1.77 -14.76
C VAL A 148 3.19 0.43 -14.78
N TRP A 149 2.52 0.05 -13.68
CA TRP A 149 1.76 -1.19 -13.62
C TRP A 149 0.68 -1.27 -14.70
N ILE A 150 -0.15 -0.23 -14.86
CA ILE A 150 -1.23 -0.23 -15.86
C ILE A 150 -0.66 -0.27 -17.29
N THR A 151 0.46 0.43 -17.55
CA THR A 151 1.14 0.38 -18.83
C THR A 151 1.59 -1.06 -19.15
N VAL A 152 2.19 -1.77 -18.20
CA VAL A 152 2.60 -3.17 -18.38
C VAL A 152 1.38 -4.06 -18.66
N VAL A 153 0.27 -3.89 -17.93
CA VAL A 153 -0.97 -4.65 -18.17
C VAL A 153 -1.53 -4.40 -19.56
N LEU A 154 -1.57 -3.14 -20.01
CA LEU A 154 -2.07 -2.79 -21.34
C LEU A 154 -1.17 -3.33 -22.46
N VAL A 155 0.16 -3.27 -22.29
CA VAL A 155 1.12 -3.87 -23.22
C VAL A 155 0.92 -5.38 -23.29
N ARG A 156 0.81 -6.06 -22.16
CA ARG A 156 0.54 -7.50 -22.11
C ARG A 156 -0.79 -7.86 -22.77
N GLY A 157 -1.85 -7.11 -22.48
CA GLY A 157 -3.14 -7.30 -23.13
C GLY A 157 -3.08 -7.21 -24.66
N ALA A 158 -2.19 -6.35 -25.20
CA ALA A 158 -1.98 -6.19 -26.63
C ALA A 158 -1.00 -7.22 -27.23
N THR A 159 -0.13 -7.85 -26.44
CA THR A 159 0.94 -8.74 -26.94
C THR A 159 0.66 -10.22 -26.67
N ASP A 160 0.43 -10.60 -25.43
CA ASP A 160 0.21 -12.00 -24.99
C ASP A 160 -1.25 -12.28 -24.61
N GLY A 161 -2.13 -11.27 -24.67
CA GLY A 161 -3.55 -11.38 -24.34
C GLY A 161 -3.85 -11.45 -22.84
N TRP A 162 -2.81 -11.36 -21.98
CA TRP A 162 -3.02 -11.47 -20.53
C TRP A 162 -3.49 -10.14 -19.91
N VAL A 163 -4.68 -10.18 -19.29
CA VAL A 163 -5.26 -9.03 -18.59
C VAL A 163 -5.88 -9.50 -17.27
N PRO A 164 -5.44 -8.96 -16.10
CA PRO A 164 -5.88 -9.47 -14.80
C PRO A 164 -7.31 -9.09 -14.42
N TYR A 165 -7.86 -8.06 -15.04
CA TYR A 165 -9.19 -7.51 -14.69
C TYR A 165 -10.03 -7.29 -15.93
N GLY A 166 -11.26 -7.83 -15.94
CA GLY A 166 -12.17 -7.75 -17.07
C GLY A 166 -12.55 -6.32 -17.50
N PHE A 167 -12.40 -5.32 -16.65
CA PHE A 167 -12.63 -3.92 -17.01
C PHE A 167 -11.47 -3.28 -17.82
N LEU A 168 -10.30 -3.96 -17.89
CA LEU A 168 -9.15 -3.53 -18.69
C LEU A 168 -9.01 -4.31 -20.01
N LEU A 169 -9.98 -5.18 -20.33
CA LEU A 169 -9.96 -5.95 -21.58
C LEU A 169 -10.07 -5.03 -22.80
N PRO A 170 -9.18 -5.17 -23.82
CA PRO A 170 -9.21 -4.36 -25.04
C PRO A 170 -10.54 -4.46 -25.83
N GLU A 171 -11.21 -5.61 -25.76
CA GLU A 171 -12.49 -5.90 -26.44
C GLU A 171 -13.64 -5.00 -25.97
N ARG A 172 -13.50 -4.35 -24.82
CA ARG A 172 -14.49 -3.36 -24.32
C ARG A 172 -14.46 -2.04 -25.07
N GLY A 173 -13.47 -1.88 -25.96
CA GLY A 173 -13.29 -0.68 -26.78
C GLY A 173 -12.53 0.45 -26.05
N PRO A 174 -11.97 1.39 -26.82
CA PRO A 174 -11.05 2.41 -26.30
C PRO A 174 -11.69 3.38 -25.33
N LEU A 175 -12.97 3.71 -25.50
CA LEU A 175 -13.68 4.61 -24.59
C LEU A 175 -13.84 3.98 -23.20
N SER A 176 -14.31 2.73 -23.13
CA SER A 176 -14.47 2.00 -21.86
C SER A 176 -13.12 1.88 -21.14
N LEU A 177 -12.09 1.49 -21.85
CA LEU A 177 -10.74 1.36 -21.33
C LEU A 177 -10.22 2.68 -20.75
N SER A 178 -10.33 3.77 -21.52
CA SER A 178 -9.89 5.10 -21.09
C SER A 178 -10.64 5.57 -19.83
N LEU A 179 -11.95 5.36 -19.76
CA LEU A 179 -12.75 5.72 -18.58
C LEU A 179 -12.31 4.95 -17.32
N HIS A 180 -12.04 3.64 -17.44
CA HIS A 180 -11.56 2.86 -16.32
C HIS A 180 -10.14 3.27 -15.88
N VAL A 181 -9.23 3.54 -16.83
CA VAL A 181 -7.88 4.00 -16.52
C VAL A 181 -7.91 5.35 -15.81
N VAL A 182 -8.67 6.33 -16.35
CA VAL A 182 -8.82 7.66 -15.74
C VAL A 182 -9.50 7.55 -14.36
N GLY A 183 -10.52 6.70 -14.24
CA GLY A 183 -11.21 6.46 -12.98
C GLY A 183 -10.29 5.87 -11.91
N LEU A 184 -9.45 4.88 -12.26
CA LEU A 184 -8.48 4.29 -11.34
C LEU A 184 -7.41 5.30 -10.90
N LEU A 185 -6.88 6.12 -11.83
CA LEU A 185 -5.91 7.15 -11.48
C LEU A 185 -6.54 8.26 -10.63
N GLY A 186 -7.79 8.64 -10.91
CA GLY A 186 -8.56 9.58 -10.08
C GLY A 186 -8.82 9.04 -8.67
N MET A 187 -9.21 7.78 -8.55
CA MET A 187 -9.39 7.09 -7.26
C MET A 187 -8.08 7.04 -6.47
N LEU A 188 -6.96 6.80 -7.14
CA LEU A 188 -5.64 6.79 -6.50
C LEU A 188 -5.25 8.18 -5.99
N LEU A 189 -5.50 9.25 -6.76
CA LEU A 189 -5.27 10.62 -6.31
C LEU A 189 -6.14 10.94 -5.09
N LEU A 190 -7.40 10.51 -5.08
CA LEU A 190 -8.29 10.68 -3.92
C LEU A 190 -7.77 9.91 -2.71
N ALA A 191 -7.42 8.64 -2.85
CA ALA A 191 -6.82 7.84 -1.79
C ALA A 191 -5.51 8.47 -1.28
N GLY A 192 -4.66 8.94 -2.19
CA GLY A 192 -3.47 9.72 -1.87
C GLY A 192 -3.79 10.98 -1.08
N ALA A 193 -4.78 11.76 -1.51
CA ALA A 193 -5.20 12.98 -0.80
C ALA A 193 -5.67 12.68 0.63
N LEU A 194 -6.41 11.58 0.84
CA LEU A 194 -6.82 11.12 2.17
C LEU A 194 -5.60 10.76 3.04
N VAL A 195 -4.64 10.04 2.48
CA VAL A 195 -3.39 9.66 3.19
C VAL A 195 -2.54 10.90 3.51
N TRP A 196 -2.45 11.88 2.57
CA TRP A 196 -1.77 13.16 2.80
C TRP A 196 -2.44 14.00 3.86
N TRP A 197 -3.76 14.07 3.85
CA TRP A 197 -4.53 14.73 4.89
C TRP A 197 -4.32 14.03 6.24
N ALA A 198 -4.45 12.71 6.30
CA ALA A 198 -4.25 11.92 7.51
C ALA A 198 -2.82 12.04 8.07
N SER A 199 -1.82 12.38 7.24
CA SER A 199 -0.46 12.64 7.72
C SER A 199 -0.36 13.82 8.70
N ARG A 200 -1.36 14.68 8.76
CA ARG A 200 -1.46 15.86 9.64
C ARG A 200 -2.17 15.56 10.95
N LEU A 201 -2.86 14.42 11.04
CA LEU A 201 -3.55 14.03 12.26
C LEU A 201 -2.54 13.72 13.37
N PRO A 202 -2.83 14.11 14.63
CA PRO A 202 -1.97 13.76 15.76
C PRO A 202 -1.98 12.23 15.93
N GLY A 203 -0.81 11.60 15.79
CA GLY A 203 -0.69 10.16 16.04
C GLY A 203 -0.68 9.85 17.53
N ARG A 204 -1.27 8.73 17.93
CA ARG A 204 -1.22 8.17 19.30
C ARG A 204 0.11 7.41 19.48
N GLY A 205 0.62 7.36 20.71
CA GLY A 205 1.80 6.54 21.06
C GLY A 205 3.14 7.27 21.05
N ILE A 206 3.14 8.58 20.98
CA ILE A 206 4.35 9.39 21.13
C ILE A 206 4.65 9.54 22.62
N ARG A 207 5.69 8.88 23.14
CA ARG A 207 6.38 9.41 24.34
C ARG A 207 7.03 10.72 23.90
N ARG A 208 6.44 11.85 24.26
CA ARG A 208 7.23 13.07 24.37
C ARG A 208 8.38 12.71 25.31
N ALA A 209 9.62 12.89 24.87
CA ALA A 209 10.73 12.92 25.80
C ALA A 209 10.39 14.07 26.74
N SER A 210 9.91 13.72 27.93
CA SER A 210 9.69 14.64 29.02
C SER A 210 11.05 15.25 29.26
N GLY A 211 11.20 16.55 28.97
CA GLY A 211 12.41 17.26 29.30
C GLY A 211 12.70 17.05 30.76
N VAL A 212 13.79 16.42 31.06
CA VAL A 212 14.47 16.54 32.32
C VAL A 212 15.02 17.95 32.34
N LEU A 213 14.19 18.91 32.78
CA LEU A 213 14.61 20.10 33.46
C LEU A 213 14.67 19.68 34.94
N SER A 214 15.80 19.15 35.35
CA SER A 214 16.23 19.14 36.73
C SER A 214 17.15 20.34 36.94
N LEU A 215 16.75 21.17 37.85
CA LEU A 215 17.41 22.22 38.59
C LEU A 215 18.93 22.20 38.61
#